data_c3a6bc668bd0ead5d7ebd72b632f8017
#
_entry.id   c3a6bc668bd0ead5d7ebd72b632f8017
#
_cell.length_a   1.000
_cell.length_b   1.000
_cell.length_c   1.000
_cell.angle_alpha   90.00
_cell.angle_beta   90.00
_cell.angle_gamma   90.00
#
_symmetry.space_group_name_H-M   'P 1'
#
loop_
_entity.id
_entity.type
_entity.pdbx_description
1 polymer ?
#
loop_
_entity_poly.entity_id
_entity_poly.type
_entity_poly.pdbx_seq_one_letter_code
_entity_poly.pdbx_strand_id
1 'polypeptide(L)'
;MDSLNSEPVAGVLKRLFQEAAIADRPLADDFRKAGTPQEMWAQLIEAETKDYRALYRRSANNFLNVSPEFGRFLYMCARALRVRQIVEFGTSFGISTIHLACALRDSGGGKLIGTELEPGKAQRARQNLTDAALADLVEIRVGDALETLKEGIDGEIDFLLLDGAVSLYLPVLKLLESRLRDGAVVIGENAVEQVPGYLSYVRNLQNGYHSIALPFAPGRGNELTVVMR
;
A
#
# COMPACT_ATOMS: atom_id res chain seq x y z
N MET A 1 -5.24 -15.83 -17.55
CA MET A 1 -5.50 -14.49 -18.15
C MET A 1 -4.46 -13.55 -17.57
N ASP A 2 -3.96 -12.60 -18.32
CA ASP A 2 -2.99 -11.58 -17.86
C ASP A 2 -3.68 -10.20 -17.95
N SER A 3 -4.50 -9.92 -16.94
CA SER A 3 -5.25 -8.65 -16.87
C SER A 3 -4.32 -7.45 -16.75
N LEU A 4 -3.16 -7.62 -16.12
CA LEU A 4 -2.22 -6.52 -15.87
C LEU A 4 -1.63 -5.93 -17.17
N ASN A 5 -1.37 -6.78 -18.17
CA ASN A 5 -0.77 -6.38 -19.44
C ASN A 5 -1.79 -6.22 -20.57
N SER A 6 -3.08 -6.30 -20.27
CA SER A 6 -4.17 -6.19 -21.24
C SER A 6 -4.91 -4.85 -21.10
N GLU A 7 -5.54 -4.40 -22.20
CA GLU A 7 -6.44 -3.25 -22.11
C GLU A 7 -7.74 -3.64 -21.38
N PRO A 8 -8.35 -2.72 -20.62
CA PRO A 8 -7.99 -1.30 -20.46
C PRO A 8 -6.91 -1.02 -19.38
N VAL A 9 -6.49 -2.02 -18.60
CA VAL A 9 -5.59 -1.84 -17.45
C VAL A 9 -4.24 -1.23 -17.86
N ALA A 10 -3.62 -1.76 -18.93
CA ALA A 10 -2.31 -1.28 -19.38
C ALA A 10 -2.35 0.21 -19.75
N GLY A 11 -3.39 0.66 -20.43
CA GLY A 11 -3.60 2.06 -20.77
C GLY A 11 -3.80 2.96 -19.55
N VAL A 12 -4.61 2.52 -18.58
CA VAL A 12 -4.86 3.25 -17.34
C VAL A 12 -3.57 3.40 -16.53
N LEU A 13 -2.82 2.31 -16.30
CA LEU A 13 -1.55 2.36 -15.56
C LEU A 13 -0.53 3.27 -16.25
N LYS A 14 -0.39 3.18 -17.58
CA LYS A 14 0.51 4.06 -18.34
C LYS A 14 0.17 5.54 -18.12
N ARG A 15 -1.11 5.90 -18.19
CA ARG A 15 -1.59 7.28 -17.93
C ARG A 15 -1.26 7.69 -16.50
N LEU A 16 -1.57 6.86 -15.51
CA LEU A 16 -1.36 7.19 -14.09
C LEU A 16 0.12 7.38 -13.75
N PHE A 17 1.02 6.55 -14.26
CA PHE A 17 2.46 6.73 -14.06
C PHE A 17 2.99 8.01 -14.73
N GLN A 18 2.44 8.40 -15.88
CA GLN A 18 2.79 9.67 -16.53
C GLN A 18 2.30 10.88 -15.71
N GLU A 19 1.07 10.84 -15.21
CA GLU A 19 0.52 11.88 -14.33
C GLU A 19 1.32 11.99 -13.02
N ALA A 20 1.67 10.85 -12.40
CA ALA A 20 2.49 10.79 -11.19
C ALA A 20 3.87 11.43 -11.38
N ALA A 21 4.54 11.11 -12.49
CA ALA A 21 5.86 11.67 -12.80
C ALA A 21 5.85 13.20 -12.92
N ILE A 22 4.72 13.79 -13.27
CA ILE A 22 4.55 15.25 -13.34
C ILE A 22 4.19 15.81 -11.97
N ALA A 23 3.20 15.22 -11.30
CA ALA A 23 2.65 15.71 -10.03
C ALA A 23 3.65 15.61 -8.88
N ASP A 24 4.46 14.55 -8.85
CA ASP A 24 5.40 14.29 -7.74
C ASP A 24 6.81 14.85 -7.99
N ARG A 25 7.07 15.47 -9.15
CA ARG A 25 8.38 16.07 -9.45
C ARG A 25 8.83 17.09 -8.41
N PRO A 26 7.99 18.07 -7.97
CA PRO A 26 8.39 19.02 -6.95
C PRO A 26 8.78 18.34 -5.63
N LEU A 27 8.01 17.34 -5.21
CA LEU A 27 8.27 16.57 -4.01
C LEU A 27 9.61 15.80 -4.09
N ALA A 28 9.89 15.17 -5.23
CA ALA A 28 11.15 14.48 -5.48
C ALA A 28 12.35 15.44 -5.49
N ASP A 29 12.17 16.68 -5.96
CA ASP A 29 13.21 17.72 -5.92
C ASP A 29 13.47 18.20 -4.49
N ASP A 30 12.43 18.33 -3.69
CA ASP A 30 12.55 18.72 -2.28
C ASP A 30 13.20 17.61 -1.45
N PHE A 31 12.86 16.35 -1.69
CA PHE A 31 13.54 15.20 -1.06
C PHE A 31 15.03 15.17 -1.38
N ARG A 32 15.44 15.48 -2.61
CA ARG A 32 16.86 15.53 -2.99
C ARG A 32 17.63 16.66 -2.29
N LYS A 33 16.95 17.72 -1.87
CA LYS A 33 17.52 18.86 -1.14
C LYS A 33 17.54 18.67 0.37
N ALA A 34 16.72 17.76 0.90
CA ALA A 34 16.47 17.62 2.34
C ALA A 34 17.59 16.94 3.14
N GLY A 35 18.71 16.54 2.51
CA GLY A 35 19.83 15.88 3.18
C GLY A 35 19.94 14.39 2.86
N THR A 36 20.42 13.62 3.83
CA THR A 36 20.53 12.15 3.69
C THR A 36 19.15 11.47 3.74
N PRO A 37 18.99 10.28 3.15
CA PRO A 37 17.75 9.51 3.27
C PRO A 37 17.31 9.30 4.73
N GLN A 38 18.25 9.09 5.65
CA GLN A 38 17.97 8.92 7.07
C GLN A 38 17.35 10.16 7.72
N GLU A 39 17.91 11.33 7.42
CA GLU A 39 17.41 12.62 7.92
C GLU A 39 16.01 12.91 7.37
N MET A 40 15.80 12.65 6.08
CA MET A 40 14.52 12.81 5.42
C MET A 40 13.43 11.94 6.07
N TRP A 41 13.71 10.65 6.31
CA TRP A 41 12.77 9.74 6.96
C TRP A 41 12.48 10.16 8.41
N ALA A 42 13.47 10.59 9.15
CA ALA A 42 13.29 11.08 10.51
C ALA A 42 12.35 12.30 10.55
N GLN A 43 12.54 13.26 9.65
CA GLN A 43 11.67 14.44 9.54
C GLN A 43 10.24 14.07 9.14
N LEU A 44 10.07 13.15 8.18
CA LEU A 44 8.75 12.69 7.76
C LEU A 44 8.00 12.02 8.93
N ILE A 45 8.66 11.11 9.64
CA ILE A 45 8.05 10.39 10.77
C ILE A 45 7.71 11.35 11.91
N GLU A 46 8.57 12.33 12.19
CA GLU A 46 8.25 13.36 13.17
C GLU A 46 7.00 14.17 12.77
N ALA A 47 6.91 14.57 11.50
CA ALA A 47 5.75 15.29 10.98
C ALA A 47 4.47 14.44 11.02
N GLU A 48 4.55 13.16 10.66
CA GLU A 48 3.42 12.22 10.77
C GLU A 48 2.98 12.02 12.22
N THR A 49 3.93 11.81 13.13
CA THR A 49 3.63 11.62 14.56
C THR A 49 2.94 12.84 15.14
N LYS A 50 3.27 14.03 14.66
CA LYS A 50 2.65 15.28 15.10
C LYS A 50 1.23 15.43 14.56
N ASP A 51 1.02 15.27 13.27
CA ASP A 51 -0.30 15.35 12.61
C ASP A 51 -0.24 14.79 11.19
N TYR A 52 -0.36 13.46 11.05
CA TYR A 52 -0.37 12.81 9.72
C TYR A 52 -1.57 13.26 8.87
N ARG A 53 -2.72 13.60 9.49
CA ARG A 53 -3.88 14.05 8.72
C ARG A 53 -3.62 15.38 8.02
N ALA A 54 -3.03 16.35 8.73
CA ALA A 54 -2.66 17.63 8.12
C ALA A 54 -1.55 17.48 7.09
N LEU A 55 -0.58 16.58 7.33
CA LEU A 55 0.51 16.30 6.41
C LEU A 55 -0.02 15.77 5.07
N TYR A 56 -0.82 14.71 5.10
CA TYR A 56 -1.34 14.07 3.87
C TYR A 56 -2.38 14.91 3.16
N ARG A 57 -3.12 15.78 3.86
CA ARG A 57 -3.97 16.79 3.23
C ARG A 57 -3.18 17.76 2.35
N ARG A 58 -1.97 18.15 2.75
CA ARG A 58 -1.07 18.98 1.92
C ARG A 58 -0.59 18.24 0.69
N SER A 59 -0.52 16.92 0.75
CA SER A 59 -0.12 16.03 -0.35
C SER A 59 -1.32 15.49 -1.15
N ALA A 60 -2.49 16.12 -1.07
CA ALA A 60 -3.70 15.66 -1.74
C ALA A 60 -3.57 15.54 -3.27
N ASN A 61 -2.65 16.28 -3.89
CA ASN A 61 -2.39 16.24 -5.33
C ASN A 61 -1.19 15.35 -5.71
N ASN A 62 -0.45 14.81 -4.74
CA ASN A 62 0.70 13.95 -4.99
C ASN A 62 0.27 12.49 -5.05
N PHE A 63 0.85 11.73 -5.98
CA PHE A 63 0.52 10.32 -6.16
C PHE A 63 1.11 9.46 -5.06
N LEU A 64 2.37 9.70 -4.68
CA LEU A 64 3.09 8.93 -3.66
C LEU A 64 3.00 7.43 -3.96
N ASN A 65 3.18 7.05 -5.21
CA ASN A 65 2.87 5.71 -5.69
C ASN A 65 4.07 4.77 -5.71
N VAL A 66 3.78 3.50 -5.69
CA VAL A 66 4.75 2.42 -5.93
C VAL A 66 5.36 2.53 -7.34
N SER A 67 6.61 2.05 -7.50
CA SER A 67 7.21 1.95 -8.84
C SER A 67 6.51 0.87 -9.69
N PRO A 68 6.65 0.92 -11.04
CA PRO A 68 6.11 -0.12 -11.92
C PRO A 68 6.63 -1.52 -11.57
N GLU A 69 7.90 -1.65 -11.16
CA GLU A 69 8.53 -2.90 -10.75
C GLU A 69 7.91 -3.43 -9.45
N PHE A 70 7.71 -2.53 -8.47
CA PHE A 70 7.11 -2.92 -7.20
C PHE A 70 5.63 -3.27 -7.35
N GLY A 71 4.89 -2.55 -8.18
CA GLY A 71 3.51 -2.91 -8.54
C GLY A 71 3.42 -4.31 -9.15
N ARG A 72 4.32 -4.66 -10.10
CA ARG A 72 4.40 -6.02 -10.63
C ARG A 72 4.77 -7.05 -9.57
N PHE A 73 5.66 -6.72 -8.65
CA PHE A 73 5.99 -7.61 -7.53
C PHE A 73 4.76 -7.88 -6.64
N LEU A 74 3.98 -6.87 -6.30
CA LEU A 74 2.72 -7.02 -5.56
C LEU A 74 1.75 -7.96 -6.29
N TYR A 75 1.54 -7.73 -7.60
CA TYR A 75 0.73 -8.60 -8.43
C TYR A 75 1.22 -10.06 -8.41
N MET A 76 2.53 -10.28 -8.58
CA MET A 76 3.12 -11.63 -8.61
C MET A 76 2.94 -12.35 -7.27
N CYS A 77 3.18 -11.68 -6.14
CA CYS A 77 2.98 -12.25 -4.80
C CYS A 77 1.51 -12.65 -4.60
N ALA A 78 0.58 -11.73 -4.88
CA ALA A 78 -0.84 -11.99 -4.73
C ALA A 78 -1.34 -13.13 -5.65
N ARG A 79 -0.81 -13.21 -6.88
CA ARG A 79 -1.12 -14.30 -7.83
C ARG A 79 -0.58 -15.65 -7.36
N ALA A 80 0.69 -15.70 -6.90
CA ALA A 80 1.31 -16.93 -6.41
C ALA A 80 0.56 -17.54 -5.23
N LEU A 81 0.07 -16.68 -4.34
CA LEU A 81 -0.70 -17.05 -3.16
C LEU A 81 -2.19 -17.33 -3.46
N ARG A 82 -2.67 -17.03 -4.66
CA ARG A 82 -4.09 -17.14 -5.04
C ARG A 82 -5.01 -16.43 -4.04
N VAL A 83 -4.62 -15.22 -3.65
CA VAL A 83 -5.34 -14.45 -2.63
C VAL A 83 -6.80 -14.20 -3.00
N ARG A 84 -7.67 -14.12 -2.00
CA ARG A 84 -9.10 -13.81 -2.12
C ARG A 84 -9.49 -12.56 -1.36
N GLN A 85 -8.81 -12.27 -0.27
CA GLN A 85 -9.08 -11.11 0.57
C GLN A 85 -7.80 -10.28 0.74
N ILE A 86 -7.82 -9.07 0.21
CA ILE A 86 -6.73 -8.10 0.32
C ILE A 86 -7.19 -6.90 1.15
N VAL A 87 -6.33 -6.42 2.04
CA VAL A 87 -6.47 -5.10 2.66
C VAL A 87 -5.29 -4.22 2.25
N GLU A 88 -5.57 -2.99 1.84
CA GLU A 88 -4.57 -1.99 1.47
C GLU A 88 -4.74 -0.76 2.36
N PHE A 89 -3.68 -0.40 3.06
CA PHE A 89 -3.58 0.85 3.79
C PHE A 89 -2.82 1.87 2.95
N GLY A 90 -3.54 2.86 2.40
CA GLY A 90 -2.99 3.88 1.51
C GLY A 90 -3.28 3.60 0.02
N THR A 91 -4.51 3.85 -0.42
CA THR A 91 -4.93 3.65 -1.82
C THR A 91 -4.44 4.74 -2.76
N SER A 92 -4.31 5.99 -2.27
CA SER A 92 -3.97 7.16 -3.09
C SER A 92 -4.84 7.23 -4.36
N PHE A 93 -4.24 7.31 -5.54
CA PHE A 93 -4.96 7.31 -6.84
C PHE A 93 -5.19 5.90 -7.41
N GLY A 94 -4.85 4.83 -6.67
CA GLY A 94 -5.20 3.44 -6.99
C GLY A 94 -4.18 2.68 -7.83
N ILE A 95 -2.92 3.11 -7.94
CA ILE A 95 -1.92 2.41 -8.77
C ILE A 95 -1.60 1.02 -8.20
N SER A 96 -1.25 0.90 -6.92
CA SER A 96 -1.04 -0.38 -6.23
C SER A 96 -2.32 -1.22 -6.21
N THR A 97 -3.45 -0.56 -5.95
CA THR A 97 -4.80 -1.16 -5.95
C THR A 97 -5.12 -1.85 -7.28
N ILE A 98 -4.80 -1.22 -8.42
CA ILE A 98 -5.00 -1.80 -9.76
C ILE A 98 -4.17 -3.08 -9.92
N HIS A 99 -2.90 -3.08 -9.52
CA HIS A 99 -2.04 -4.28 -9.60
C HIS A 99 -2.60 -5.43 -8.76
N LEU A 100 -3.03 -5.15 -7.53
CA LEU A 100 -3.61 -6.14 -6.63
C LEU A 100 -4.98 -6.64 -7.10
N ALA A 101 -5.83 -5.75 -7.63
CA ALA A 101 -7.13 -6.12 -8.18
C ALA A 101 -7.00 -6.98 -9.45
N CYS A 102 -5.98 -6.74 -10.30
CA CYS A 102 -5.63 -7.65 -11.41
C CYS A 102 -5.27 -9.05 -10.91
N ALA A 103 -4.51 -9.14 -9.81
CA ALA A 103 -4.17 -10.44 -9.22
C ALA A 103 -5.42 -11.19 -8.72
N LEU A 104 -6.36 -10.50 -8.09
CA LEU A 104 -7.66 -11.07 -7.72
C LEU A 104 -8.43 -11.57 -8.94
N ARG A 105 -8.59 -10.74 -9.97
CA ARG A 105 -9.28 -11.10 -11.21
C ARG A 105 -8.69 -12.34 -11.85
N ASP A 106 -7.38 -12.38 -12.00
CA ASP A 106 -6.68 -13.49 -12.61
C ASP A 106 -6.62 -14.75 -11.74
N SER A 107 -6.92 -14.62 -10.43
CA SER A 107 -7.07 -15.75 -9.48
C SER A 107 -8.51 -16.27 -9.40
N GLY A 108 -9.44 -15.70 -10.16
CA GLY A 108 -10.85 -16.10 -10.18
C GLY A 108 -11.75 -15.29 -9.22
N GLY A 109 -11.36 -14.06 -8.91
CA GLY A 109 -12.11 -13.10 -8.09
C GLY A 109 -11.67 -13.05 -6.64
N GLY A 110 -12.36 -12.23 -5.87
CA GLY A 110 -12.07 -11.93 -4.47
C GLY A 110 -12.45 -10.49 -4.15
N LYS A 111 -11.98 -9.97 -3.02
CA LYS A 111 -12.27 -8.60 -2.58
C LYS A 111 -10.99 -7.90 -2.13
N LEU A 112 -10.83 -6.64 -2.54
CA LEU A 112 -9.84 -5.72 -2.01
C LEU A 112 -10.55 -4.60 -1.25
N ILE A 113 -10.15 -4.37 -0.01
CA ILE A 113 -10.57 -3.22 0.79
C ILE A 113 -9.37 -2.26 0.87
N GLY A 114 -9.48 -1.13 0.18
CA GLY A 114 -8.51 -0.05 0.25
C GLY A 114 -8.97 1.06 1.20
N THR A 115 -8.02 1.75 1.82
CA THR A 115 -8.30 2.92 2.67
C THR A 115 -7.61 4.15 2.12
N GLU A 116 -8.32 5.28 2.14
CA GLU A 116 -7.76 6.56 1.70
C GLU A 116 -8.28 7.69 2.59
N LEU A 117 -7.34 8.49 3.11
CA LEU A 117 -7.65 9.59 4.01
C LEU A 117 -8.30 10.77 3.26
N GLU A 118 -7.84 11.06 2.02
CA GLU A 118 -8.25 12.22 1.25
C GLU A 118 -9.42 11.88 0.30
N PRO A 119 -10.62 12.47 0.51
CA PRO A 119 -11.81 12.13 -0.29
C PRO A 119 -11.61 12.33 -1.80
N GLY A 120 -10.84 13.36 -2.20
CA GLY A 120 -10.55 13.66 -3.60
C GLY A 120 -9.71 12.56 -4.26
N LYS A 121 -8.71 12.03 -3.57
CA LYS A 121 -7.92 10.89 -4.04
C LYS A 121 -8.80 9.64 -4.17
N ALA A 122 -9.58 9.33 -3.14
CA ALA A 122 -10.48 8.18 -3.16
C ALA A 122 -11.48 8.23 -4.32
N GLN A 123 -12.05 9.41 -4.60
CA GLN A 123 -12.94 9.59 -5.75
C GLN A 123 -12.22 9.32 -7.07
N ARG A 124 -11.01 9.85 -7.23
CA ARG A 124 -10.19 9.64 -8.43
C ARG A 124 -9.77 8.17 -8.57
N ALA A 125 -9.41 7.51 -7.47
CA ALA A 125 -9.09 6.07 -7.47
C ALA A 125 -10.29 5.22 -7.92
N ARG A 126 -11.50 5.51 -7.46
CA ARG A 126 -12.71 4.82 -7.93
C ARG A 126 -12.93 5.00 -9.43
N GLN A 127 -12.68 6.21 -9.97
CA GLN A 127 -12.76 6.44 -11.41
C GLN A 127 -11.71 5.63 -12.17
N ASN A 128 -10.46 5.63 -11.70
CA ASN A 128 -9.38 4.86 -12.31
C ASN A 128 -9.66 3.35 -12.31
N LEU A 129 -10.26 2.84 -11.23
CA LEU A 129 -10.68 1.43 -11.14
C LEU A 129 -11.84 1.12 -12.10
N THR A 130 -12.76 2.05 -12.29
CA THR A 130 -13.84 1.93 -13.29
C THR A 130 -13.27 1.92 -14.71
N ASP A 131 -12.35 2.85 -15.02
CA ASP A 131 -11.66 2.92 -16.31
C ASP A 131 -10.84 1.64 -16.59
N ALA A 132 -10.27 1.02 -15.54
CA ALA A 132 -9.54 -0.24 -15.62
C ALA A 132 -10.46 -1.49 -15.63
N ALA A 133 -11.77 -1.30 -15.54
CA ALA A 133 -12.77 -2.38 -15.41
C ALA A 133 -12.51 -3.32 -14.22
N LEU A 134 -12.09 -2.78 -13.07
CA LEU A 134 -11.76 -3.50 -11.82
C LEU A 134 -12.60 -3.07 -10.60
N ALA A 135 -13.54 -2.13 -10.79
CA ALA A 135 -14.32 -1.55 -9.70
C ALA A 135 -15.18 -2.56 -8.94
N ASP A 136 -15.56 -3.66 -9.57
CA ASP A 136 -16.34 -4.75 -8.98
C ASP A 136 -15.59 -5.55 -7.89
N LEU A 137 -14.25 -5.47 -7.87
CA LEU A 137 -13.39 -6.19 -6.94
C LEU A 137 -12.94 -5.31 -5.74
N VAL A 138 -13.18 -3.99 -5.79
CA VAL A 138 -12.54 -3.05 -4.86
C VAL A 138 -13.57 -2.20 -4.11
N GLU A 139 -13.45 -2.19 -2.80
CA GLU A 139 -14.11 -1.24 -1.91
C GLU A 139 -13.09 -0.23 -1.40
N ILE A 140 -13.29 1.08 -1.64
CA ILE A 140 -12.44 2.13 -1.06
C ILE A 140 -13.18 2.78 0.10
N ARG A 141 -12.60 2.69 1.30
CA ARG A 141 -13.07 3.34 2.52
C ARG A 141 -12.38 4.66 2.71
N VAL A 142 -13.18 5.72 2.83
CA VAL A 142 -12.67 7.09 3.00
C VAL A 142 -12.59 7.44 4.47
N GLY A 143 -11.44 7.92 4.90
CA GLY A 143 -11.20 8.36 6.27
C GLY A 143 -9.98 7.69 6.90
N ASP A 144 -9.88 7.86 8.21
CA ASP A 144 -8.79 7.28 8.98
C ASP A 144 -8.85 5.74 8.98
N ALA A 145 -7.76 5.10 8.56
CA ALA A 145 -7.68 3.64 8.51
C ALA A 145 -7.90 2.98 9.88
N LEU A 146 -7.44 3.62 10.96
CA LEU A 146 -7.66 3.12 12.32
C LEU A 146 -9.13 3.12 12.74
N GLU A 147 -9.99 3.86 12.04
CA GLU A 147 -11.44 3.82 12.23
C GLU A 147 -12.12 2.95 11.18
N THR A 148 -11.77 3.12 9.89
CA THR A 148 -12.47 2.48 8.78
C THR A 148 -12.17 0.99 8.66
N LEU A 149 -11.09 0.47 9.27
CA LEU A 149 -10.73 -0.95 9.27
C LEU A 149 -11.16 -1.70 10.54
N LYS A 150 -11.81 -1.04 11.51
CA LYS A 150 -12.28 -1.71 12.73
C LYS A 150 -13.30 -2.79 12.45
N GLU A 151 -14.16 -2.56 11.47
CA GLU A 151 -15.31 -3.41 11.18
C GLU A 151 -15.48 -3.67 9.67
N GLY A 152 -16.36 -4.60 9.32
CA GLY A 152 -16.77 -4.85 7.93
C GLY A 152 -15.67 -5.50 7.07
N ILE A 153 -14.75 -6.25 7.68
CA ILE A 153 -13.84 -7.16 6.98
C ILE A 153 -14.34 -8.58 7.27
N ASP A 154 -14.95 -9.19 6.27
CA ASP A 154 -15.48 -10.53 6.40
C ASP A 154 -14.42 -11.57 6.05
N GLY A 155 -14.26 -12.57 6.92
CA GLY A 155 -13.29 -13.65 6.74
C GLY A 155 -11.84 -13.25 7.08
N GLU A 156 -10.91 -14.10 6.62
CA GLU A 156 -9.49 -13.93 6.86
C GLU A 156 -8.82 -13.14 5.76
N ILE A 157 -7.79 -12.38 6.12
CA ILE A 157 -6.98 -11.58 5.19
C ILE A 157 -5.82 -12.45 4.68
N ASP A 158 -5.71 -12.58 3.36
CA ASP A 158 -4.60 -13.28 2.70
C ASP A 158 -3.38 -12.38 2.47
N PHE A 159 -3.65 -11.09 2.25
CA PHE A 159 -2.62 -10.13 1.85
C PHE A 159 -2.93 -8.75 2.43
N LEU A 160 -1.94 -8.17 3.11
CA LEU A 160 -1.99 -6.80 3.65
C LEU A 160 -0.88 -5.97 3.02
N LEU A 161 -1.24 -4.89 2.34
CA LEU A 161 -0.29 -3.86 1.92
C LEU A 161 -0.35 -2.68 2.89
N LEU A 162 0.79 -2.32 3.45
CA LEU A 162 1.01 -1.12 4.24
C LEU A 162 1.78 -0.10 3.38
N ASP A 163 1.09 0.89 2.83
CA ASP A 163 1.60 1.92 1.91
C ASP A 163 0.97 3.30 2.21
N GLY A 164 0.68 3.56 3.47
CA GLY A 164 0.14 4.82 3.98
C GLY A 164 1.14 5.57 4.86
N ALA A 165 0.62 6.28 5.89
CA ALA A 165 1.46 6.92 6.88
C ALA A 165 2.32 5.88 7.61
N VAL A 166 3.65 5.96 7.46
CA VAL A 166 4.56 4.92 7.98
C VAL A 166 4.54 4.82 9.49
N SER A 167 4.25 5.90 10.18
CA SER A 167 4.05 5.93 11.65
C SER A 167 2.87 5.08 12.12
N LEU A 168 1.94 4.73 11.23
CA LEU A 168 0.75 3.93 11.52
C LEU A 168 0.90 2.45 11.15
N TYR A 169 2.03 2.00 10.60
CA TYR A 169 2.19 0.61 10.16
C TYR A 169 1.97 -0.40 11.28
N LEU A 170 2.61 -0.22 12.43
CA LEU A 170 2.39 -1.10 13.58
C LEU A 170 0.96 -1.01 14.13
N PRO A 171 0.38 0.17 14.37
CA PRO A 171 -1.04 0.31 14.75
C PRO A 171 -2.02 -0.39 13.81
N VAL A 172 -1.87 -0.23 12.48
CA VAL A 172 -2.73 -0.86 11.48
C VAL A 172 -2.52 -2.38 11.46
N LEU A 173 -1.27 -2.86 11.51
CA LEU A 173 -0.97 -4.29 11.62
C LEU A 173 -1.65 -4.89 12.85
N LYS A 174 -1.51 -4.27 14.01
CA LYS A 174 -2.13 -4.73 15.26
C LYS A 174 -3.65 -4.76 15.21
N LEU A 175 -4.26 -3.78 14.55
CA LEU A 175 -5.71 -3.75 14.36
C LEU A 175 -6.21 -4.95 13.54
N LEU A 176 -5.43 -5.38 12.55
CA LEU A 176 -5.79 -6.44 11.60
C LEU A 176 -5.21 -7.81 11.96
N GLU A 177 -4.27 -7.88 12.90
CA GLU A 177 -3.47 -9.05 13.19
C GLU A 177 -4.30 -10.32 13.44
N SER A 178 -5.38 -10.22 14.19
CA SER A 178 -6.26 -11.37 14.49
C SER A 178 -7.03 -11.89 13.28
N ARG A 179 -7.07 -11.13 12.19
CA ARG A 179 -7.75 -11.48 10.93
C ARG A 179 -6.81 -11.98 9.84
N LEU A 180 -5.50 -11.85 10.03
CA LEU A 180 -4.52 -12.42 9.08
C LEU A 180 -4.52 -13.94 9.23
N ARG A 181 -4.69 -14.68 8.13
CA ARG A 181 -4.59 -16.15 8.18
C ARG A 181 -3.15 -16.63 8.35
N ASP A 182 -2.97 -17.89 8.69
CA ASP A 182 -1.66 -18.54 8.57
C ASP A 182 -1.15 -18.49 7.12
N GLY A 183 0.12 -18.15 6.93
CA GLY A 183 0.71 -17.93 5.61
C GLY A 183 0.23 -16.66 4.89
N ALA A 184 -0.52 -15.76 5.55
CA ALA A 184 -0.81 -14.46 4.98
C ALA A 184 0.48 -13.65 4.75
N VAL A 185 0.48 -12.83 3.70
CA VAL A 185 1.61 -11.95 3.39
C VAL A 185 1.28 -10.51 3.79
N VAL A 186 2.20 -9.88 4.51
CA VAL A 186 2.19 -8.45 4.80
C VAL A 186 3.37 -7.81 4.08
N ILE A 187 3.12 -6.77 3.30
CA ILE A 187 4.18 -5.99 2.65
C ILE A 187 4.12 -4.57 3.19
N GLY A 188 5.24 -4.10 3.75
CA GLY A 188 5.45 -2.72 4.14
C GLY A 188 6.26 -2.00 3.07
N GLU A 189 5.65 -1.05 2.35
CA GLU A 189 6.33 -0.15 1.43
C GLU A 189 6.98 0.98 2.25
N ASN A 190 8.23 1.35 1.93
CA ASN A 190 8.97 2.33 2.73
C ASN A 190 9.09 1.98 4.23
N ALA A 191 9.12 0.70 4.57
CA ALA A 191 9.33 0.22 5.94
C ALA A 191 10.82 0.35 6.32
N VAL A 192 11.24 1.56 6.64
CA VAL A 192 12.62 1.89 7.04
C VAL A 192 12.82 1.70 8.55
N GLU A 193 14.09 1.59 8.99
CA GLU A 193 14.43 1.37 10.41
C GLU A 193 13.91 2.48 11.35
N GLN A 194 13.66 3.67 10.80
CA GLN A 194 13.10 4.80 11.54
C GLN A 194 11.60 4.64 11.86
N VAL A 195 10.88 3.73 11.18
CA VAL A 195 9.45 3.48 11.44
C VAL A 195 9.27 2.90 12.85
N PRO A 196 8.55 3.59 13.74
CA PRO A 196 8.50 3.20 15.14
C PRO A 196 7.92 1.79 15.36
N GLY A 197 8.74 0.89 15.89
CA GLY A 197 8.33 -0.43 16.37
C GLY A 197 7.92 -1.45 15.30
N TYR A 198 7.66 -1.06 14.05
CA TYR A 198 7.15 -1.98 13.03
C TYR A 198 8.14 -3.09 12.69
N LEU A 199 9.35 -2.73 12.24
CA LEU A 199 10.35 -3.73 11.85
C LEU A 199 10.79 -4.60 13.01
N SER A 200 10.99 -4.02 14.20
CA SER A 200 11.34 -4.79 15.41
C SER A 200 10.24 -5.77 15.80
N TYR A 201 8.98 -5.43 15.52
CA TYR A 201 7.85 -6.31 15.79
C TYR A 201 7.76 -7.48 14.81
N VAL A 202 7.81 -7.22 13.49
CA VAL A 202 7.65 -8.26 12.47
C VAL A 202 8.89 -9.14 12.29
N ARG A 203 10.07 -8.66 12.67
CA ARG A 203 11.33 -9.44 12.66
C ARG A 203 11.55 -10.27 13.92
N ASN A 204 10.74 -10.09 14.95
CA ASN A 204 10.79 -10.95 16.15
C ASN A 204 9.93 -12.20 15.91
N LEU A 205 10.59 -13.35 15.77
CA LEU A 205 9.94 -14.65 15.54
C LEU A 205 8.92 -15.05 16.60
N GLN A 206 9.06 -14.56 17.83
CA GLN A 206 8.09 -14.83 18.90
C GLN A 206 6.73 -14.19 18.68
N ASN A 207 6.65 -13.20 17.77
CA ASN A 207 5.38 -12.58 17.38
C ASN A 207 4.66 -13.34 16.26
N GLY A 208 5.18 -14.49 15.81
CA GLY A 208 4.56 -15.32 14.79
C GLY A 208 4.74 -14.79 13.38
N TYR A 209 5.89 -14.20 13.07
CA TYR A 209 6.22 -13.67 11.74
C TYR A 209 7.60 -14.13 11.27
N HIS A 210 7.74 -14.37 9.97
CA HIS A 210 9.01 -14.39 9.28
C HIS A 210 9.08 -13.17 8.35
N SER A 211 10.11 -12.37 8.49
CA SER A 211 10.22 -11.10 7.79
C SER A 211 11.60 -10.90 7.18
N ILE A 212 11.64 -10.28 5.99
CA ILE A 212 12.86 -9.99 5.26
C ILE A 212 12.75 -8.68 4.48
N ALA A 213 13.83 -7.90 4.51
CA ALA A 213 13.94 -6.70 3.68
C ALA A 213 13.99 -7.05 2.19
N LEU A 214 13.27 -6.30 1.38
CA LEU A 214 13.25 -6.44 -0.08
C LEU A 214 14.22 -5.45 -0.73
N PRO A 215 15.00 -5.87 -1.75
CA PRO A 215 16.02 -5.04 -2.38
C PRO A 215 15.46 -4.09 -3.45
N PHE A 216 14.26 -3.54 -3.24
CA PHE A 216 13.67 -2.54 -4.13
C PHE A 216 14.04 -1.14 -3.65
N ALA A 217 14.40 -0.26 -4.59
CA ALA A 217 14.68 1.16 -4.37
C ALA A 217 15.64 1.40 -3.18
N PRO A 218 16.96 1.38 -3.39
CA PRO A 218 17.95 1.60 -2.33
C PRO A 218 17.63 2.87 -1.52
N GLY A 219 17.63 2.75 -0.19
CA GLY A 219 17.33 3.84 0.74
C GLY A 219 15.85 4.08 1.04
N ARG A 220 14.92 3.38 0.36
CA ARG A 220 13.49 3.45 0.68
C ARG A 220 13.03 2.42 1.69
N GLY A 221 13.63 1.24 1.71
CA GLY A 221 13.21 0.14 2.59
C GLY A 221 11.84 -0.44 2.23
N ASN A 222 11.79 -1.73 1.99
CA ASN A 222 10.53 -2.46 1.82
C ASN A 222 10.68 -3.76 2.60
N GLU A 223 9.63 -4.23 3.23
CA GLU A 223 9.66 -5.43 4.04
C GLU A 223 8.59 -6.40 3.61
N LEU A 224 8.97 -7.66 3.38
CA LEU A 224 8.03 -8.75 3.16
C LEU A 224 7.96 -9.60 4.42
N THR A 225 6.76 -9.82 4.89
CA THR A 225 6.49 -10.57 6.11
C THR A 225 5.48 -11.67 5.83
N VAL A 226 5.70 -12.87 6.36
CA VAL A 226 4.76 -13.98 6.31
C VAL A 226 4.28 -14.29 7.73
N VAL A 227 2.98 -14.42 7.88
CA VAL A 227 2.34 -14.81 9.16
C VAL A 227 2.55 -16.30 9.39
N MET A 228 3.02 -16.68 10.58
CA MET A 228 3.28 -18.05 11.01
C MET A 228 2.50 -18.33 12.30
N ARG A 229 1.41 -19.08 12.19
CA ARG A 229 0.53 -19.42 13.31
C ARG A 229 0.40 -20.92 13.50
#